data_b3754e0d05b2bfd68da98282d144adea
#
_entry.id   b3754e0d05b2bfd68da98282d144adea
#
_cell.length_a   1.000
_cell.length_b   1.000
_cell.length_c   1.000
_cell.angle_alpha   90.00
_cell.angle_beta   90.00
_cell.angle_gamma   90.00
#
_symmetry.space_group_name_H-M   'P 1'
#
loop_
_entity.id
_entity.type
_entity.pdbx_description
1 polymer ?
#
loop_
_entity_poly.entity_id
_entity_poly.type
_entity_poly.pdbx_seq_one_letter_code
_entity_poly.pdbx_strand_id
1 'polypeptide(L)'
;MSLLISAAVVPITLLPSHPPAQVEQEWVAFRDLVLVSPLAAAGAFLAGLAIGGFWGMGANFAQSIGLDVGGISAFMAAVLGGTLAFHWPLGWLSDRVPRNLVIAGAALASAASAIGVALAVEAPLPLLLAAGALFGGFGIPIYSLCLAVANDDLPAGRLLGTARGLLLLNGIGTAAGPLIGAAAMNIVGPGGLFLYAAALLTLLAVLAIARRQPRRANQAKAAPRSPSTPMITGSLDTMICMEKRAQGVRD
;
A
#
# COMPACT_ATOMS: atom_id res chain seq x y z
N MET A 1 8.26 26.82 -3.93
CA MET A 1 7.68 25.70 -3.18
C MET A 1 8.73 24.76 -2.57
N SER A 2 9.78 24.38 -3.27
CA SER A 2 10.86 23.54 -2.74
C SER A 2 11.53 24.07 -1.48
N LEU A 3 11.76 25.38 -1.39
CA LEU A 3 12.37 26.04 -0.22
C LEU A 3 11.52 25.91 1.06
N LEU A 4 10.19 25.96 0.95
CA LEU A 4 9.29 25.77 2.10
C LEU A 4 9.30 24.34 2.63
N ILE A 5 9.39 23.35 1.72
CA ILE A 5 9.49 21.94 2.09
C ILE A 5 10.84 21.67 2.74
N SER A 6 11.93 22.20 2.19
CA SER A 6 13.28 22.08 2.79
C SER A 6 13.36 22.76 4.16
N ALA A 7 12.73 23.91 4.33
CA ALA A 7 12.69 24.61 5.62
C ALA A 7 11.88 23.83 6.69
N ALA A 8 10.85 23.08 6.30
CA ALA A 8 10.08 22.24 7.22
C ALA A 8 10.83 21.00 7.71
N VAL A 9 11.85 20.54 6.98
CA VAL A 9 12.69 19.39 7.36
C VAL A 9 13.74 19.79 8.42
N VAL A 10 14.23 21.04 8.40
CA VAL A 10 15.28 21.52 9.32
C VAL A 10 14.95 21.30 10.80
N PRO A 11 13.75 21.64 11.34
CA PRO A 11 13.46 21.42 12.76
C PRO A 11 13.41 19.93 13.13
N ILE A 12 13.09 19.04 12.19
CA ILE A 12 13.03 17.60 12.45
C ILE A 12 14.45 17.02 12.59
N THR A 13 15.42 17.53 11.82
CA THR A 13 16.81 17.07 11.87
C THR A 13 17.58 17.61 13.09
N LEU A 14 17.10 18.70 13.68
CA LEU A 14 17.72 19.32 14.88
C LEU A 14 17.23 18.69 16.20
N LEU A 15 16.17 17.88 16.19
CA LEU A 15 15.73 17.15 17.37
C LEU A 15 16.72 16.00 17.65
N PRO A 16 17.28 15.90 18.88
CA PRO A 16 18.13 14.78 19.25
C PRO A 16 17.31 13.49 19.23
N SER A 17 17.41 12.75 18.12
CA SER A 17 16.79 11.43 18.01
C SER A 17 17.74 10.40 18.62
N HIS A 18 17.31 9.74 19.70
CA HIS A 18 17.96 8.50 20.09
C HIS A 18 17.78 7.52 18.94
N PRO A 19 18.86 6.91 18.41
CA PRO A 19 18.73 5.90 17.38
C PRO A 19 17.78 4.81 17.91
N PRO A 20 16.72 4.45 17.16
CA PRO A 20 15.86 3.35 17.58
C PRO A 20 16.71 2.11 17.76
N ALA A 21 16.45 1.34 18.83
CA ALA A 21 17.13 0.08 19.06
C ALA A 21 17.10 -0.73 17.76
N GLN A 22 18.26 -1.18 17.29
CA GLN A 22 18.35 -1.98 16.08
C GLN A 22 17.59 -3.27 16.33
N VAL A 23 16.35 -3.33 15.89
CA VAL A 23 15.61 -4.58 15.82
C VAL A 23 16.37 -5.45 14.83
N GLU A 24 16.88 -6.60 15.29
CA GLU A 24 17.51 -7.59 14.42
C GLU A 24 16.56 -7.86 13.26
N GLN A 25 17.00 -7.46 12.06
CA GLN A 25 16.18 -7.51 10.85
C GLN A 25 16.23 -8.94 10.33
N GLU A 26 15.29 -9.77 10.75
CA GLU A 26 15.10 -11.07 10.10
C GLU A 26 14.75 -10.83 8.63
N TRP A 27 15.62 -11.29 7.75
CA TRP A 27 15.34 -11.32 6.31
C TRP A 27 14.18 -12.29 6.07
N VAL A 28 13.01 -11.76 5.73
CA VAL A 28 11.91 -12.61 5.27
C VAL A 28 12.28 -13.06 3.86
N ALA A 29 12.56 -14.36 3.71
CA ALA A 29 12.83 -14.91 2.39
C ALA A 29 11.60 -14.67 1.49
N PHE A 30 11.83 -14.34 0.23
CA PHE A 30 10.78 -14.13 -0.78
C PHE A 30 9.75 -15.28 -0.80
N ARG A 31 10.21 -16.51 -0.62
CA ARG A 31 9.39 -17.71 -0.53
C ARG A 31 8.43 -17.67 0.67
N ASP A 32 8.90 -17.20 1.82
CA ASP A 32 8.08 -17.13 3.03
C ASP A 32 6.97 -16.07 2.90
N LEU A 33 7.26 -14.94 2.24
CA LEU A 33 6.27 -13.91 1.94
C LEU A 33 5.13 -14.46 1.07
N VAL A 34 5.47 -15.19 -0.01
CA VAL A 34 4.48 -15.80 -0.91
C VAL A 34 3.68 -16.90 -0.21
N LEU A 35 4.28 -17.63 0.72
CA LEU A 35 3.60 -18.70 1.46
C LEU A 35 2.67 -18.16 2.55
N VAL A 36 3.07 -17.09 3.25
CA VAL A 36 2.31 -16.54 4.38
C VAL A 36 1.17 -15.64 3.92
N SER A 37 1.42 -14.75 2.96
CA SER A 37 0.38 -13.85 2.42
C SER A 37 0.41 -13.79 0.90
N PRO A 38 -0.04 -14.89 0.24
CA PRO A 38 0.02 -14.98 -1.22
C PRO A 38 -0.91 -13.98 -1.93
N LEU A 39 -1.98 -13.54 -1.28
CA LEU A 39 -2.84 -12.48 -1.82
C LEU A 39 -2.11 -11.13 -1.85
N ALA A 40 -1.41 -10.78 -0.76
CA ALA A 40 -0.64 -9.54 -0.71
C ALA A 40 0.51 -9.54 -1.72
N ALA A 41 1.21 -10.67 -1.84
CA ALA A 41 2.32 -10.81 -2.80
C ALA A 41 1.83 -10.69 -4.25
N ALA A 42 0.80 -11.47 -4.63
CA ALA A 42 0.21 -11.40 -5.97
C ALA A 42 -0.41 -10.02 -6.24
N GLY A 43 -1.09 -9.44 -5.26
CA GLY A 43 -1.69 -8.11 -5.36
C GLY A 43 -0.67 -7.01 -5.58
N ALA A 44 0.43 -7.01 -4.81
CA ALA A 44 1.52 -6.04 -4.99
C ALA A 44 2.14 -6.14 -6.38
N PHE A 45 2.37 -7.35 -6.89
CA PHE A 45 2.94 -7.58 -8.21
C PHE A 45 1.99 -7.17 -9.34
N LEU A 46 0.72 -7.62 -9.31
CA LEU A 46 -0.27 -7.30 -10.34
C LEU A 46 -0.63 -5.82 -10.35
N ALA A 47 -0.77 -5.20 -9.17
CA ALA A 47 -0.97 -3.75 -9.08
C ALA A 47 0.25 -2.98 -9.63
N GLY A 48 1.47 -3.44 -9.32
CA GLY A 48 2.70 -2.90 -9.88
C GLY A 48 2.72 -2.96 -11.41
N LEU A 49 2.38 -4.10 -12.00
CA LEU A 49 2.28 -4.28 -13.46
C LEU A 49 1.27 -3.31 -14.08
N ALA A 50 0.04 -3.26 -13.54
CA ALA A 50 -1.03 -2.43 -14.10
C ALA A 50 -0.72 -0.93 -13.99
N ILE A 51 -0.33 -0.48 -12.80
CA ILE A 51 -0.07 0.93 -12.51
C ILE A 51 1.28 1.37 -13.08
N GLY A 52 2.30 0.50 -13.05
CA GLY A 52 3.58 0.74 -13.72
C GLY A 52 3.41 0.93 -15.23
N GLY A 53 2.58 0.11 -15.87
CA GLY A 53 2.20 0.29 -17.27
C GLY A 53 1.60 1.66 -17.54
N PHE A 54 0.69 2.12 -16.68
CA PHE A 54 0.11 3.46 -16.78
C PHE A 54 1.17 4.56 -16.60
N TRP A 55 2.02 4.50 -15.57
CA TRP A 55 3.04 5.53 -15.35
C TRP A 55 4.06 5.63 -16.50
N GLY A 56 4.42 4.49 -17.11
CA GLY A 56 5.37 4.48 -18.23
C GLY A 56 4.75 4.87 -19.57
N MET A 57 3.48 4.51 -19.81
CA MET A 57 2.85 4.63 -21.13
C MET A 57 1.60 5.49 -21.16
N GLY A 58 1.10 6.00 -20.03
CA GLY A 58 -0.14 6.76 -19.95
C GLY A 58 -0.09 8.09 -20.72
N ALA A 59 1.03 8.79 -20.67
CA ALA A 59 1.23 10.00 -21.46
C ALA A 59 1.31 9.68 -22.96
N ASN A 60 1.97 8.57 -23.34
CA ASN A 60 2.03 8.11 -24.73
C ASN A 60 0.64 7.67 -25.24
N PHE A 61 -0.16 7.01 -24.39
CA PHE A 61 -1.56 6.73 -24.69
C PHE A 61 -2.33 8.01 -25.00
N ALA A 62 -2.27 9.01 -24.10
CA ALA A 62 -2.98 10.27 -24.27
C ALA A 62 -2.55 11.03 -25.54
N GLN A 63 -1.25 10.98 -25.87
CA GLN A 63 -0.72 11.53 -27.11
C GLN A 63 -1.24 10.77 -28.35
N SER A 64 -1.26 9.43 -28.28
CA SER A 64 -1.67 8.59 -29.42
C SER A 64 -3.15 8.72 -29.80
N ILE A 65 -3.99 9.17 -28.87
CA ILE A 65 -5.41 9.50 -29.14
C ILE A 65 -5.62 10.97 -29.54
N GLY A 66 -4.54 11.72 -29.80
CA GLY A 66 -4.58 13.06 -30.33
C GLY A 66 -4.78 14.19 -29.33
N LEU A 67 -4.58 13.93 -28.02
CA LEU A 67 -4.62 14.99 -27.00
C LEU A 67 -3.40 15.93 -27.17
N ASP A 68 -3.65 17.22 -27.05
CA ASP A 68 -2.59 18.22 -26.94
C ASP A 68 -1.89 18.15 -25.54
N VAL A 69 -0.84 18.92 -25.37
CA VAL A 69 -0.08 18.95 -24.11
C VAL A 69 -0.96 19.29 -22.90
N GLY A 70 -1.96 20.17 -23.09
CA GLY A 70 -2.94 20.52 -22.07
C GLY A 70 -3.83 19.34 -21.69
N GLY A 71 -4.34 18.62 -22.68
CA GLY A 71 -5.17 17.42 -22.50
C GLY A 71 -4.40 16.28 -21.83
N ILE A 72 -3.14 16.03 -22.24
CA ILE A 72 -2.26 15.03 -21.60
C ILE A 72 -2.06 15.36 -20.11
N SER A 73 -1.73 16.62 -19.82
CA SER A 73 -1.52 17.08 -18.45
C SER A 73 -2.79 16.97 -17.61
N ALA A 74 -3.95 17.33 -18.18
CA ALA A 74 -5.25 17.21 -17.54
C ALA A 74 -5.60 15.74 -17.23
N PHE A 75 -5.33 14.82 -18.17
CA PHE A 75 -5.57 13.39 -17.97
C PHE A 75 -4.70 12.81 -16.85
N MET A 76 -3.40 13.09 -16.85
CA MET A 76 -2.50 12.66 -15.79
C MET A 76 -2.89 13.26 -14.41
N ALA A 77 -3.28 14.54 -14.40
CA ALA A 77 -3.77 15.21 -13.20
C ALA A 77 -5.10 14.63 -12.70
N ALA A 78 -6.02 14.24 -13.60
CA ALA A 78 -7.28 13.61 -13.23
C ALA A 78 -7.06 12.25 -12.55
N VAL A 79 -6.15 11.42 -13.06
CA VAL A 79 -5.77 10.13 -12.44
C VAL A 79 -5.21 10.34 -11.04
N LEU A 80 -4.31 11.31 -10.86
CA LEU A 80 -3.75 11.67 -9.54
C LEU A 80 -4.82 12.25 -8.61
N GLY A 81 -5.66 13.14 -9.11
CA GLY A 81 -6.77 13.72 -8.35
C GLY A 81 -7.74 12.66 -7.85
N GLY A 82 -8.07 11.70 -8.72
CA GLY A 82 -8.86 10.52 -8.33
C GLY A 82 -8.20 9.73 -7.21
N THR A 83 -6.89 9.49 -7.32
CA THR A 83 -6.13 8.80 -6.27
C THR A 83 -6.25 9.51 -4.92
N LEU A 84 -6.06 10.82 -4.89
CA LEU A 84 -6.17 11.61 -3.66
C LEU A 84 -7.59 11.55 -3.07
N ALA A 85 -8.62 11.66 -3.93
CA ALA A 85 -10.02 11.64 -3.51
C ALA A 85 -10.43 10.29 -2.90
N PHE A 86 -10.00 9.17 -3.49
CA PHE A 86 -10.43 7.82 -3.08
C PHE A 86 -9.49 7.16 -2.07
N HIS A 87 -8.29 7.68 -1.85
CA HIS A 87 -7.32 7.08 -0.92
C HIS A 87 -7.86 6.99 0.51
N TRP A 88 -8.43 8.09 1.01
CA TRP A 88 -9.01 8.12 2.36
C TRP A 88 -10.29 7.27 2.48
N PRO A 89 -11.29 7.34 1.59
CA PRO A 89 -12.48 6.48 1.65
C PRO A 89 -12.16 4.99 1.59
N LEU A 90 -11.21 4.58 0.74
CA LEU A 90 -10.80 3.17 0.63
C LEU A 90 -10.08 2.69 1.90
N GLY A 91 -9.21 3.51 2.48
CA GLY A 91 -8.59 3.21 3.77
C GLY A 91 -9.63 3.00 4.87
N TRP A 92 -10.54 3.96 5.01
CA TRP A 92 -11.63 3.89 5.99
C TRP A 92 -12.55 2.68 5.79
N LEU A 93 -12.85 2.32 4.54
CA LEU A 93 -13.64 1.13 4.21
C LEU A 93 -12.88 -0.15 4.57
N SER A 94 -11.57 -0.19 4.33
CA SER A 94 -10.70 -1.32 4.65
C SER A 94 -10.60 -1.63 6.14
N ASP A 95 -10.85 -0.64 7.00
CA ASP A 95 -10.87 -0.85 8.45
C ASP A 95 -12.20 -1.43 8.95
N ARG A 96 -13.28 -1.34 8.17
CA ARG A 96 -14.64 -1.78 8.54
C ARG A 96 -15.09 -3.06 7.87
N VAL A 97 -14.59 -3.31 6.67
CA VAL A 97 -14.94 -4.45 5.83
C VAL A 97 -13.72 -5.37 5.70
N PRO A 98 -13.89 -6.69 5.51
CA PRO A 98 -12.77 -7.58 5.24
C PRO A 98 -11.89 -7.05 4.10
N ARG A 99 -10.60 -6.85 4.36
CA ARG A 99 -9.66 -6.18 3.42
C ARG A 99 -9.61 -6.85 2.05
N ASN A 100 -9.73 -8.17 1.97
CA ASN A 100 -9.79 -8.91 0.71
C ASN A 100 -11.01 -8.52 -0.15
N LEU A 101 -12.15 -8.21 0.47
CA LEU A 101 -13.34 -7.72 -0.26
C LEU A 101 -13.13 -6.28 -0.75
N VAL A 102 -12.46 -5.45 0.03
CA VAL A 102 -12.12 -4.07 -0.38
C VAL A 102 -11.14 -4.10 -1.54
N ILE A 103 -10.11 -4.97 -1.49
CA ILE A 103 -9.17 -5.17 -2.61
C ILE A 103 -9.93 -5.66 -3.86
N ALA A 104 -10.81 -6.65 -3.70
CA ALA A 104 -11.59 -7.16 -4.83
C ALA A 104 -12.50 -6.07 -5.44
N GLY A 105 -13.20 -5.31 -4.60
CA GLY A 105 -14.06 -4.21 -5.03
C GLY A 105 -13.28 -3.09 -5.73
N ALA A 106 -12.16 -2.67 -5.15
CA ALA A 106 -11.28 -1.65 -5.74
C ALA A 106 -10.68 -2.12 -7.07
N ALA A 107 -10.23 -3.37 -7.14
CA ALA A 107 -9.69 -3.96 -8.36
C ALA A 107 -10.74 -4.06 -9.48
N LEU A 108 -11.99 -4.49 -9.15
CA LEU A 108 -13.10 -4.52 -10.13
C LEU A 108 -13.50 -3.11 -10.58
N ALA A 109 -13.61 -2.16 -9.65
CA ALA A 109 -13.94 -0.78 -9.99
C ALA A 109 -12.86 -0.15 -10.88
N SER A 110 -11.58 -0.39 -10.58
CA SER A 110 -10.48 0.09 -11.40
C SER A 110 -10.43 -0.64 -12.76
N ALA A 111 -10.71 -1.93 -12.83
CA ALA A 111 -10.80 -2.68 -14.08
C ALA A 111 -11.93 -2.15 -14.97
N ALA A 112 -13.12 -1.93 -14.40
CA ALA A 112 -14.25 -1.35 -15.13
C ALA A 112 -13.94 0.07 -15.64
N SER A 113 -13.28 0.89 -14.81
CA SER A 113 -12.83 2.22 -15.21
C SER A 113 -11.76 2.18 -16.30
N ALA A 114 -10.84 1.21 -16.25
CA ALA A 114 -9.85 0.99 -17.31
C ALA A 114 -10.51 0.62 -18.65
N ILE A 115 -11.51 -0.26 -18.62
CA ILE A 115 -12.32 -0.56 -19.82
C ILE A 115 -13.03 0.71 -20.28
N GLY A 116 -13.57 1.51 -19.35
CA GLY A 116 -14.17 2.81 -19.67
C GLY A 116 -13.21 3.76 -20.38
N VAL A 117 -11.95 3.86 -19.93
CA VAL A 117 -10.91 4.65 -20.62
C VAL A 117 -10.62 4.09 -22.02
N ALA A 118 -10.50 2.75 -22.16
CA ALA A 118 -10.23 2.12 -23.45
C ALA A 118 -11.35 2.37 -24.47
N LEU A 119 -12.61 2.43 -24.02
CA LEU A 119 -13.78 2.72 -24.87
C LEU A 119 -14.00 4.23 -25.10
N ALA A 120 -13.47 5.08 -24.23
CA ALA A 120 -13.61 6.53 -24.29
C ALA A 120 -12.56 7.22 -25.18
N VAL A 121 -11.83 6.49 -26.02
CA VAL A 121 -10.79 7.04 -26.91
C VAL A 121 -11.36 8.11 -27.86
N GLU A 122 -12.60 7.93 -28.34
CA GLU A 122 -13.30 8.88 -29.23
C GLU A 122 -14.34 9.74 -28.47
N ALA A 123 -14.42 9.60 -27.15
CA ALA A 123 -15.41 10.29 -26.33
C ALA A 123 -14.96 11.72 -25.98
N PRO A 124 -15.88 12.60 -25.54
CA PRO A 124 -15.53 13.92 -25.05
C PRO A 124 -14.50 13.85 -23.89
N LEU A 125 -13.53 14.78 -23.92
CA LEU A 125 -12.46 14.85 -22.91
C LEU A 125 -12.93 14.72 -21.44
N PRO A 126 -14.04 15.35 -20.99
CA PRO A 126 -14.51 15.21 -19.61
C PRO A 126 -14.82 13.76 -19.20
N LEU A 127 -15.35 12.95 -20.13
CA LEU A 127 -15.64 11.54 -19.86
C LEU A 127 -14.37 10.71 -19.72
N LEU A 128 -13.38 10.97 -20.56
CA LEU A 128 -12.06 10.35 -20.48
C LEU A 128 -11.37 10.71 -19.15
N LEU A 129 -11.43 11.98 -18.74
CA LEU A 129 -10.88 12.45 -17.47
C LEU A 129 -11.56 11.78 -16.25
N ALA A 130 -12.89 11.66 -16.29
CA ALA A 130 -13.65 11.00 -15.23
C ALA A 130 -13.31 9.51 -15.13
N ALA A 131 -13.23 8.80 -16.26
CA ALA A 131 -12.83 7.40 -16.29
C ALA A 131 -11.38 7.20 -15.80
N GLY A 132 -10.46 8.09 -16.20
CA GLY A 132 -9.09 8.11 -15.72
C GLY A 132 -8.99 8.38 -14.22
N ALA A 133 -9.75 9.33 -13.69
CA ALA A 133 -9.81 9.62 -12.25
C ALA A 133 -10.31 8.41 -11.44
N LEU A 134 -11.32 7.71 -11.92
CA LEU A 134 -11.81 6.48 -11.28
C LEU A 134 -10.78 5.35 -11.37
N PHE A 135 -10.12 5.18 -12.51
CA PHE A 135 -9.04 4.19 -12.67
C PHE A 135 -7.93 4.41 -11.65
N GLY A 136 -7.39 5.63 -11.55
CA GLY A 136 -6.35 5.98 -10.58
C GLY A 136 -6.86 5.91 -9.15
N GLY A 137 -8.08 6.38 -8.91
CA GLY A 137 -8.71 6.42 -7.59
C GLY A 137 -8.86 5.06 -6.95
N PHE A 138 -9.23 4.05 -7.70
CA PHE A 138 -9.36 2.68 -7.21
C PHE A 138 -8.09 1.85 -7.39
N GLY A 139 -7.30 2.07 -8.45
CA GLY A 139 -6.16 1.24 -8.80
C GLY A 139 -4.91 1.50 -7.97
N ILE A 140 -4.52 2.76 -7.81
CA ILE A 140 -3.28 3.13 -7.12
C ILE A 140 -3.28 2.75 -5.63
N PRO A 141 -4.38 2.90 -4.87
CA PRO A 141 -4.42 2.49 -3.47
C PRO A 141 -4.32 0.98 -3.22
N ILE A 142 -4.49 0.12 -4.23
CA ILE A 142 -4.47 -1.35 -4.09
C ILE A 142 -3.17 -1.83 -3.42
N TYR A 143 -2.01 -1.26 -3.77
CA TYR A 143 -0.74 -1.62 -3.15
C TYR A 143 -0.76 -1.38 -1.63
N SER A 144 -1.29 -0.24 -1.18
CA SER A 144 -1.43 0.08 0.25
C SER A 144 -2.36 -0.89 0.96
N LEU A 145 -3.43 -1.33 0.31
CA LEU A 145 -4.35 -2.35 0.84
C LEU A 145 -3.67 -3.72 0.94
N CYS A 146 -2.86 -4.10 -0.05
CA CYS A 146 -2.08 -5.34 -0.01
C CYS A 146 -1.04 -5.33 1.12
N LEU A 147 -0.37 -4.19 1.35
CA LEU A 147 0.54 -4.01 2.48
C LEU A 147 -0.19 -4.15 3.81
N ALA A 148 -1.40 -3.58 3.92
CA ALA A 148 -2.22 -3.71 5.12
C ALA A 148 -2.65 -5.17 5.39
N VAL A 149 -3.01 -5.93 4.35
CA VAL A 149 -3.31 -7.38 4.49
C VAL A 149 -2.09 -8.15 4.98
N ALA A 150 -0.92 -7.90 4.40
CA ALA A 150 0.32 -8.56 4.82
C ALA A 150 0.67 -8.26 6.28
N ASN A 151 0.44 -7.03 6.74
CA ASN A 151 0.67 -6.64 8.13
C ASN A 151 -0.29 -7.34 9.11
N ASP A 152 -1.51 -7.67 8.68
CA ASP A 152 -2.46 -8.42 9.51
C ASP A 152 -2.10 -9.91 9.63
N ASP A 153 -1.46 -10.48 8.60
CA ASP A 153 -1.13 -11.91 8.54
C ASP A 153 0.16 -12.25 9.29
N LEU A 154 1.00 -11.26 9.61
CA LEU A 154 2.36 -11.46 10.12
C LEU A 154 2.56 -10.98 11.56
N PRO A 155 3.44 -11.63 12.35
CA PRO A 155 3.85 -11.16 13.67
C PRO A 155 4.57 -9.82 13.60
N ALA A 156 4.43 -8.98 14.61
CA ALA A 156 4.98 -7.62 14.68
C ALA A 156 6.50 -7.52 14.39
N GLY A 157 7.29 -8.56 14.68
CA GLY A 157 8.75 -8.58 14.44
C GLY A 157 9.16 -8.72 12.96
N ARG A 158 8.24 -9.10 12.04
CA ARG A 158 8.54 -9.33 10.62
C ARG A 158 7.99 -8.27 9.68
N LEU A 159 7.37 -7.21 10.20
CA LEU A 159 6.71 -6.15 9.42
C LEU A 159 7.66 -5.48 8.40
N LEU A 160 8.88 -5.16 8.82
CA LEU A 160 9.84 -4.45 7.97
C LEU A 160 10.36 -5.34 6.83
N GLY A 161 10.65 -6.62 7.10
CA GLY A 161 11.06 -7.58 6.07
C GLY A 161 9.97 -7.82 5.03
N THR A 162 8.72 -7.92 5.48
CA THR A 162 7.54 -8.08 4.61
C THR A 162 7.31 -6.86 3.73
N ALA A 163 7.35 -5.65 4.29
CA ALA A 163 7.20 -4.42 3.52
C ALA A 163 8.26 -4.30 2.42
N ARG A 164 9.52 -4.67 2.71
CA ARG A 164 10.60 -4.72 1.71
C ARG A 164 10.33 -5.72 0.59
N GLY A 165 9.88 -6.93 0.94
CA GLY A 165 9.55 -7.96 -0.04
C GLY A 165 8.39 -7.55 -0.96
N LEU A 166 7.32 -6.96 -0.40
CA LEU A 166 6.19 -6.44 -1.19
C LEU A 166 6.61 -5.27 -2.08
N LEU A 167 7.47 -4.37 -1.58
CA LEU A 167 8.00 -3.26 -2.36
C LEU A 167 8.84 -3.75 -3.54
N LEU A 168 9.68 -4.78 -3.36
CA LEU A 168 10.44 -5.40 -4.44
C LEU A 168 9.52 -6.03 -5.50
N LEU A 169 8.48 -6.79 -5.07
CA LEU A 169 7.49 -7.36 -5.97
C LEU A 169 6.77 -6.29 -6.79
N ASN A 170 6.32 -5.25 -6.12
CA ASN A 170 5.67 -4.10 -6.77
C ASN A 170 6.64 -3.39 -7.72
N GLY A 171 7.90 -3.20 -7.32
CA GLY A 171 8.94 -2.60 -8.15
C GLY A 171 9.23 -3.40 -9.42
N ILE A 172 9.35 -4.73 -9.33
CA ILE A 172 9.52 -5.61 -10.49
C ILE A 172 8.31 -5.48 -11.43
N GLY A 173 7.09 -5.51 -10.86
CA GLY A 173 5.86 -5.28 -11.62
C GLY A 173 5.86 -3.92 -12.32
N THR A 174 6.20 -2.86 -11.60
CA THR A 174 6.24 -1.49 -12.13
C THR A 174 7.29 -1.34 -13.24
N ALA A 175 8.43 -2.01 -13.14
CA ALA A 175 9.46 -1.98 -14.18
C ALA A 175 9.07 -2.76 -15.45
N ALA A 176 8.37 -3.90 -15.28
CA ALA A 176 7.90 -4.72 -16.41
C ALA A 176 6.62 -4.17 -17.06
N GLY A 177 5.80 -3.42 -16.31
CA GLY A 177 4.51 -2.89 -16.75
C GLY A 177 4.56 -2.12 -18.06
N PRO A 178 5.46 -1.14 -18.23
CA PRO A 178 5.57 -0.36 -19.46
C PRO A 178 5.88 -1.20 -20.70
N LEU A 179 6.73 -2.22 -20.57
CA LEU A 179 7.08 -3.09 -21.67
C LEU A 179 5.88 -3.89 -22.18
N ILE A 180 5.12 -4.47 -21.25
CA ILE A 180 3.93 -5.26 -21.58
C ILE A 180 2.81 -4.33 -22.05
N GLY A 181 2.65 -3.16 -21.41
CA GLY A 181 1.69 -2.13 -21.81
C GLY A 181 1.95 -1.62 -23.23
N ALA A 182 3.21 -1.35 -23.58
CA ALA A 182 3.59 -0.96 -24.95
C ALA A 182 3.30 -2.08 -25.96
N ALA A 183 3.60 -3.33 -25.64
CA ALA A 183 3.25 -4.46 -26.49
C ALA A 183 1.72 -4.57 -26.69
N ALA A 184 0.92 -4.40 -25.65
CA ALA A 184 -0.53 -4.39 -25.73
C ALA A 184 -1.05 -3.26 -26.61
N MET A 185 -0.48 -2.05 -26.51
CA MET A 185 -0.81 -0.92 -27.40
C MET A 185 -0.47 -1.21 -28.86
N ASN A 186 0.64 -1.88 -29.13
CA ASN A 186 1.04 -2.24 -30.49
C ASN A 186 0.11 -3.29 -31.14
N ILE A 187 -0.47 -4.20 -30.35
CA ILE A 187 -1.31 -5.30 -30.84
C ILE A 187 -2.77 -4.85 -30.99
N VAL A 188 -3.30 -4.13 -30.01
CA VAL A 188 -4.74 -3.82 -29.90
C VAL A 188 -5.03 -2.36 -30.26
N GLY A 189 -4.00 -1.50 -30.33
CA GLY A 189 -4.13 -0.05 -30.48
C GLY A 189 -4.03 0.68 -29.14
N PRO A 190 -4.27 2.01 -29.12
CA PRO A 190 -4.06 2.87 -27.95
C PRO A 190 -4.76 2.36 -26.69
N GLY A 191 -6.00 1.91 -26.79
CA GLY A 191 -6.79 1.34 -25.68
C GLY A 191 -6.21 0.07 -25.09
N GLY A 192 -5.28 -0.61 -25.77
CA GLY A 192 -4.63 -1.84 -25.33
C GLY A 192 -3.95 -1.74 -23.97
N LEU A 193 -3.40 -0.56 -23.63
CA LEU A 193 -2.81 -0.29 -22.32
C LEU A 193 -3.83 -0.52 -21.18
N PHE A 194 -5.01 0.04 -21.32
CA PHE A 194 -6.05 -0.04 -20.31
C PHE A 194 -6.76 -1.39 -20.31
N LEU A 195 -6.89 -2.06 -21.45
CA LEU A 195 -7.40 -3.43 -21.52
C LEU A 195 -6.44 -4.41 -20.82
N TYR A 196 -5.14 -4.25 -20.99
CA TYR A 196 -4.12 -4.99 -20.25
C TYR A 196 -4.25 -4.76 -18.74
N ALA A 197 -4.34 -3.49 -18.30
CA ALA A 197 -4.52 -3.16 -16.89
C ALA A 197 -5.82 -3.74 -16.35
N ALA A 198 -6.93 -3.68 -17.10
CA ALA A 198 -8.21 -4.27 -16.73
C ALA A 198 -8.11 -5.80 -16.54
N ALA A 199 -7.40 -6.50 -17.42
CA ALA A 199 -7.20 -7.95 -17.29
C ALA A 199 -6.44 -8.32 -16.02
N LEU A 200 -5.36 -7.60 -15.70
CA LEU A 200 -4.58 -7.82 -14.47
C LEU A 200 -5.39 -7.52 -13.21
N LEU A 201 -6.12 -6.42 -13.20
CA LEU A 201 -6.95 -6.03 -12.06
C LEU A 201 -8.14 -6.99 -11.87
N THR A 202 -8.73 -7.48 -12.95
CA THR A 202 -9.76 -8.53 -12.88
C THR A 202 -9.20 -9.82 -12.31
N LEU A 203 -8.00 -10.24 -12.75
CA LEU A 203 -7.31 -11.40 -12.19
C LEU A 203 -7.06 -11.22 -10.69
N LEU A 204 -6.61 -10.03 -10.27
CA LEU A 204 -6.43 -9.72 -8.86
C LEU A 204 -7.74 -9.82 -8.08
N ALA A 205 -8.84 -9.29 -8.63
CA ALA A 205 -10.15 -9.36 -7.98
C ALA A 205 -10.61 -10.81 -7.78
N VAL A 206 -10.44 -11.67 -8.79
CA VAL A 206 -10.75 -13.10 -8.72
C VAL A 206 -9.91 -13.78 -7.63
N LEU A 207 -8.61 -13.50 -7.57
CA LEU A 207 -7.73 -14.04 -6.53
C LEU A 207 -8.13 -13.55 -5.13
N ALA A 208 -8.54 -12.30 -4.98
CA ALA A 208 -8.98 -11.74 -3.71
C ALA A 208 -10.30 -12.35 -3.22
N ILE A 209 -11.23 -12.66 -4.14
CA ILE A 209 -12.50 -13.33 -3.83
C ILE A 209 -12.26 -14.81 -3.51
N ALA A 210 -11.40 -15.50 -4.29
CA ALA A 210 -11.12 -16.92 -4.09
C ALA A 210 -10.43 -17.19 -2.74
N ARG A 211 -9.64 -16.24 -2.24
CA ARG A 211 -8.94 -16.33 -0.96
C ARG A 211 -9.71 -15.60 0.15
N ARG A 212 -10.94 -16.01 0.41
CA ARG A 212 -11.72 -15.54 1.57
C ARG A 212 -11.02 -15.97 2.85
N GLN A 213 -10.25 -15.07 3.44
CA GLN A 213 -9.77 -15.27 4.80
C GLN A 213 -10.94 -15.06 5.76
N PRO A 214 -11.26 -16.04 6.63
CA PRO A 214 -12.20 -15.80 7.71
C PRO A 214 -11.61 -14.69 8.59
N ARG A 215 -12.42 -13.67 8.85
CA ARG A 215 -12.09 -12.54 9.72
C ARG A 215 -11.50 -13.09 11.02
N ARG A 216 -10.20 -12.96 11.22
CA ARG A 216 -9.59 -13.21 12.52
C ARG A 216 -10.05 -12.13 13.48
N ALA A 217 -11.23 -12.35 14.09
CA ALA A 217 -11.82 -11.51 15.13
C ALA A 217 -10.98 -11.48 16.43
N ASN A 218 -9.70 -11.86 16.37
CA ASN A 218 -8.89 -12.14 17.56
C ASN A 218 -7.72 -11.18 17.80
N GLN A 219 -7.58 -10.14 16.99
CA GLN A 219 -6.48 -9.17 17.21
C GLN A 219 -6.81 -8.11 18.27
N ALA A 220 -8.08 -7.92 18.61
CA ALA A 220 -8.47 -7.06 19.73
C ALA A 220 -8.09 -7.64 21.11
N LYS A 221 -7.67 -8.91 21.20
CA LYS A 221 -7.19 -9.54 22.44
C LYS A 221 -5.66 -9.66 22.55
N ALA A 222 -4.93 -9.35 21.53
CA ALA A 222 -3.48 -9.30 21.54
C ALA A 222 -2.96 -7.85 21.59
N ALA A 223 -3.67 -6.95 22.29
CA ALA A 223 -2.93 -5.89 22.97
C ALA A 223 -1.90 -6.63 23.85
N PRO A 224 -0.58 -6.42 23.68
CA PRO A 224 0.35 -6.89 24.68
C PRO A 224 -0.20 -6.33 25.99
N ARG A 225 -0.67 -7.21 26.87
CA ARG A 225 -0.69 -6.86 28.26
C ARG A 225 0.75 -6.43 28.47
N SER A 226 0.98 -5.11 28.53
CA SER A 226 2.18 -4.60 29.14
C SER A 226 2.37 -5.51 30.35
N PRO A 227 3.49 -6.24 30.45
CA PRO A 227 3.78 -6.89 31.72
C PRO A 227 3.54 -5.75 32.69
N SER A 228 2.54 -5.92 33.53
CA SER A 228 2.35 -5.03 34.65
C SER A 228 3.74 -4.98 35.25
N THR A 229 4.50 -3.96 34.90
CA THR A 229 5.70 -3.62 35.63
C THR A 229 5.17 -3.65 37.03
N PRO A 230 5.58 -4.62 37.89
CA PRO A 230 5.19 -4.52 39.26
C PRO A 230 5.62 -3.11 39.59
N MET A 231 4.65 -2.20 39.84
CA MET A 231 4.99 -0.97 40.49
C MET A 231 5.89 -1.46 41.62
N ILE A 232 7.16 -1.12 41.50
CA ILE A 232 8.03 -1.09 42.65
C ILE A 232 7.45 0.09 43.47
N THR A 233 6.31 -0.17 44.08
CA THR A 233 6.06 0.35 45.39
C THR A 233 7.15 -0.33 46.21
N GLY A 234 8.37 0.18 46.01
CA GLY A 234 9.38 0.09 47.05
C GLY A 234 8.70 0.74 48.23
N SER A 235 7.92 -0.09 48.91
CA SER A 235 7.28 0.35 50.10
C SER A 235 8.40 0.87 50.99
N LEU A 236 8.19 2.03 51.58
CA LEU A 236 9.03 2.58 52.64
C LEU A 236 9.47 1.46 53.61
N ASP A 237 8.66 0.42 53.74
CA ASP A 237 8.92 -0.79 54.53
C ASP A 237 10.15 -1.61 54.08
N THR A 238 10.46 -1.70 52.79
CA THR A 238 11.69 -2.38 52.31
C THR A 238 12.93 -1.54 52.56
N MET A 239 12.85 -0.21 52.46
CA MET A 239 13.95 0.67 52.82
C MET A 239 14.19 0.66 54.35
N ILE A 240 13.12 0.71 55.14
CA ILE A 240 13.21 0.63 56.63
C ILE A 240 13.76 -0.75 57.05
N CYS A 241 13.42 -1.82 56.35
CA CYS A 241 13.92 -3.16 56.66
C CYS A 241 15.41 -3.32 56.31
N MET A 242 15.88 -2.68 55.23
CA MET A 242 17.30 -2.65 54.85
C MET A 242 18.11 -1.77 55.81
N GLU A 243 17.59 -0.65 56.25
CA GLU A 243 18.26 0.25 57.21
C GLU A 243 18.37 -0.39 58.59
N LYS A 244 17.35 -1.09 59.10
CA LYS A 244 17.42 -1.86 60.35
C LYS A 244 18.42 -3.02 60.26
N ARG A 245 18.58 -3.67 59.12
CA ARG A 245 19.56 -4.72 58.91
C ARG A 245 21.00 -4.20 58.88
N ALA A 246 21.21 -2.98 58.38
CA ALA A 246 22.50 -2.31 58.36
C ALA A 246 22.94 -1.80 59.74
N GLN A 247 21.97 -1.52 60.63
CA GLN A 247 22.25 -1.09 62.01
C GLN A 247 22.44 -2.28 62.98
N GLY A 248 21.92 -3.49 62.70
CA GLY A 248 22.02 -4.67 63.57
C GLY A 248 23.33 -5.48 63.41
N VAL A 249 24.33 -4.98 62.71
CA VAL A 249 25.67 -5.59 62.55
C VAL A 249 26.75 -4.84 63.38
N ARG A 250 26.34 -4.00 64.31
CA ARG A 250 27.24 -3.22 65.16
C ARG A 250 26.95 -3.39 66.66
N ASP A 251 26.69 -4.61 67.11
CA ASP A 251 26.82 -5.00 68.56
C ASP A 251 27.57 -6.34 68.69
#